data_bce4c5e73380a431ad49fd4f93518db3
#
_entry.id   bce4c5e73380a431ad49fd4f93518db3
#
_cell.length_a   1.000
_cell.length_b   1.000
_cell.length_c   1.000
_cell.angle_alpha   90.00
_cell.angle_beta   90.00
_cell.angle_gamma   90.00
#
_symmetry.space_group_name_H-M   'P 1'
#
loop_
_entity.id
_entity.type
_entity.pdbx_description
1 polymer ?
#
loop_
_entity_poly.entity_id
_entity_poly.type
_entity_poly.pdbx_seq_one_letter_code
_entity_poly.pdbx_strand_id
1 'polypeptide(L)'
;MKSLNFEHLRKRWPDLADLAAHAEKYAYEDPQSALIKLRCFAEKLVGVVYRNWDLPSLPNEKFIDRLENHAFSSMVDRAIIDKLHALRKEGNKAAHEGKWGRGTPLWLLKEAHILGSWLLLAMRYGSKEDLSPFIEPPKTELPKTDTTKPETTAKTKQENKALQQKLAEHETRIEQALNELETSQKAELAAQKEAAKLQQKLDQKQDEAKTKKYRQASTFAKNNLELNEAQTRRRLIDTELHSRG
;
A
#
# COMPACT_ATOMS: atom_id res chain seq x y z
N MET A 1 -13.00 -18.61 8.96
CA MET A 1 -12.52 -19.15 10.24
C MET A 1 -12.91 -18.17 11.35
N LYS A 2 -13.35 -18.66 12.55
CA LYS A 2 -13.69 -17.77 13.67
C LYS A 2 -12.41 -17.31 14.38
N SER A 3 -12.32 -16.02 14.74
CA SER A 3 -11.18 -15.43 15.43
C SER A 3 -11.52 -15.15 16.89
N LEU A 4 -10.53 -15.18 17.76
CA LEU A 4 -10.68 -14.75 19.17
C LEU A 4 -10.73 -13.23 19.31
N ASN A 5 -9.91 -12.54 18.52
CA ASN A 5 -9.65 -11.12 18.70
C ASN A 5 -10.20 -10.21 17.57
N PHE A 6 -10.52 -10.76 16.39
CA PHE A 6 -10.83 -9.96 15.21
C PHE A 6 -12.25 -10.14 14.67
N GLU A 7 -13.15 -10.79 15.42
CA GLU A 7 -14.54 -10.98 14.97
C GLU A 7 -15.29 -9.65 14.83
N HIS A 8 -14.91 -8.61 15.57
CA HIS A 8 -15.46 -7.26 15.44
C HIS A 8 -15.26 -6.65 14.04
N LEU A 9 -14.28 -7.13 13.27
CA LEU A 9 -14.04 -6.70 11.88
C LEU A 9 -14.88 -7.46 10.86
N ARG A 10 -15.35 -8.67 11.18
CA ARG A 10 -15.93 -9.61 10.21
C ARG A 10 -17.15 -9.08 9.46
N LYS A 11 -18.00 -8.33 10.14
CA LYS A 11 -19.22 -7.77 9.54
C LYS A 11 -18.92 -6.81 8.38
N ARG A 12 -17.82 -6.07 8.44
CA ARG A 12 -17.47 -5.03 7.46
C ARG A 12 -16.32 -5.44 6.55
N TRP A 13 -15.36 -6.15 7.11
CA TRP A 13 -14.12 -6.55 6.42
C TRP A 13 -13.80 -8.01 6.71
N PRO A 14 -14.59 -8.94 6.14
CA PRO A 14 -14.42 -10.38 6.39
C PRO A 14 -13.00 -10.86 6.05
N ASP A 15 -12.43 -10.35 4.97
CA ASP A 15 -11.06 -10.69 4.55
C ASP A 15 -9.98 -10.27 5.57
N LEU A 16 -10.17 -9.12 6.25
CA LEU A 16 -9.25 -8.71 7.33
C LEU A 16 -9.38 -9.64 8.52
N ALA A 17 -10.62 -9.97 8.90
CA ALA A 17 -10.89 -10.91 9.98
C ALA A 17 -10.28 -12.29 9.68
N ASP A 18 -10.34 -12.76 8.44
CA ASP A 18 -9.79 -14.05 8.05
C ASP A 18 -8.26 -14.07 8.05
N LEU A 19 -7.62 -13.02 7.54
CA LEU A 19 -6.15 -12.89 7.62
C LEU A 19 -5.66 -12.92 9.06
N ALA A 20 -6.33 -12.18 9.94
CA ALA A 20 -5.98 -12.12 11.34
C ALA A 20 -6.28 -13.44 12.07
N ALA A 21 -7.40 -14.10 11.78
CA ALA A 21 -7.74 -15.42 12.32
C ALA A 21 -6.70 -16.49 11.95
N HIS A 22 -6.18 -16.45 10.72
CA HIS A 22 -5.11 -17.34 10.31
C HIS A 22 -3.80 -17.00 11.06
N ALA A 23 -3.48 -15.72 11.24
CA ALA A 23 -2.32 -15.32 12.01
C ALA A 23 -2.41 -15.75 13.49
N GLU A 24 -3.60 -15.67 14.11
CA GLU A 24 -3.86 -16.20 15.44
C GLU A 24 -3.56 -17.70 15.53
N LYS A 25 -4.10 -18.48 14.60
CA LYS A 25 -3.92 -19.91 14.56
C LYS A 25 -2.45 -20.31 14.45
N TYR A 26 -1.70 -19.61 13.60
CA TYR A 26 -0.32 -19.95 13.31
C TYR A 26 0.70 -19.28 14.22
N ALA A 27 0.29 -18.44 15.17
CA ALA A 27 1.20 -17.64 15.99
C ALA A 27 2.26 -18.47 16.74
N TYR A 28 1.91 -19.69 17.14
CA TYR A 28 2.81 -20.62 17.82
C TYR A 28 3.31 -21.75 16.95
N GLU A 29 2.45 -22.28 16.07
CA GLU A 29 2.74 -23.49 15.26
C GLU A 29 3.60 -23.15 14.05
N ASP A 30 3.31 -22.04 13.36
CA ASP A 30 4.02 -21.56 12.19
C ASP A 30 4.17 -20.03 12.25
N PRO A 31 5.13 -19.55 13.06
CA PRO A 31 5.37 -18.13 13.25
C PRO A 31 5.65 -17.37 11.94
N GLN A 32 6.29 -18.01 10.97
CA GLN A 32 6.57 -17.40 9.67
C GLN A 32 5.29 -17.07 8.92
N SER A 33 4.41 -18.06 8.77
CA SER A 33 3.10 -17.84 8.14
C SER A 33 2.26 -16.80 8.89
N ALA A 34 2.30 -16.80 10.22
CA ALA A 34 1.61 -15.79 11.03
C ALA A 34 2.10 -14.36 10.69
N LEU A 35 3.42 -14.14 10.63
CA LEU A 35 4.03 -12.84 10.33
C LEU A 35 3.69 -12.37 8.90
N ILE A 36 3.71 -13.27 7.92
CA ILE A 36 3.31 -12.96 6.54
C ILE A 36 1.82 -12.56 6.49
N LYS A 37 0.95 -13.29 7.18
CA LYS A 37 -0.49 -12.96 7.25
C LYS A 37 -0.75 -11.61 7.91
N LEU A 38 0.00 -11.28 8.98
CA LEU A 38 -0.08 -9.98 9.64
C LEU A 38 0.38 -8.83 8.73
N ARG A 39 1.41 -9.03 7.91
CA ARG A 39 1.80 -8.05 6.90
C ARG A 39 0.69 -7.85 5.88
N CYS A 40 0.10 -8.93 5.35
CA CYS A 40 -1.03 -8.85 4.41
C CYS A 40 -2.25 -8.17 5.03
N PHE A 41 -2.51 -8.41 6.33
CA PHE A 41 -3.54 -7.71 7.10
C PHE A 41 -3.29 -6.19 7.12
N ALA A 42 -2.07 -5.76 7.46
CA ALA A 42 -1.71 -4.35 7.50
C ALA A 42 -1.84 -3.66 6.13
N GLU A 43 -1.37 -4.29 5.07
CA GLU A 43 -1.48 -3.78 3.70
C GLU A 43 -2.94 -3.64 3.26
N LYS A 44 -3.76 -4.63 3.55
CA LYS A 44 -5.20 -4.62 3.23
C LYS A 44 -5.95 -3.58 4.06
N LEU A 45 -5.59 -3.41 5.34
CA LEU A 45 -6.13 -2.39 6.24
C LEU A 45 -5.88 -0.98 5.67
N VAL A 46 -4.65 -0.69 5.26
CA VAL A 46 -4.30 0.59 4.62
C VAL A 46 -5.10 0.77 3.32
N GLY A 47 -5.27 -0.27 2.53
CA GLY A 47 -6.13 -0.23 1.34
C GLY A 47 -7.59 0.10 1.65
N VAL A 48 -8.12 -0.34 2.81
CA VAL A 48 -9.46 0.07 3.29
C VAL A 48 -9.48 1.56 3.61
N VAL A 49 -8.48 2.08 4.31
CA VAL A 49 -8.38 3.50 4.64
C VAL A 49 -8.35 4.35 3.38
N TYR A 50 -7.48 4.01 2.42
CA TYR A 50 -7.37 4.73 1.15
C TYR A 50 -8.69 4.84 0.41
N ARG A 51 -9.44 3.73 0.30
CA ARG A 51 -10.75 3.72 -0.36
C ARG A 51 -11.82 4.51 0.38
N ASN A 52 -11.85 4.44 1.72
CA ASN A 52 -12.90 5.10 2.49
C ASN A 52 -12.66 6.60 2.67
N TRP A 53 -11.41 7.05 2.65
CA TRP A 53 -11.04 8.45 2.80
C TRP A 53 -10.69 9.11 1.46
N ASP A 54 -10.91 8.40 0.35
CA ASP A 54 -10.66 8.88 -1.02
C ASP A 54 -9.24 9.43 -1.21
N LEU A 55 -8.25 8.70 -0.66
CA LEU A 55 -6.86 9.11 -0.75
C LEU A 55 -6.29 8.80 -2.14
N PRO A 56 -5.46 9.70 -2.70
CA PRO A 56 -4.84 9.48 -3.98
C PRO A 56 -3.89 8.27 -3.91
N SER A 57 -4.05 7.32 -4.82
CA SER A 57 -3.15 6.19 -4.96
C SER A 57 -2.73 6.00 -6.40
N LEU A 58 -1.46 5.71 -6.62
CA LEU A 58 -0.92 5.43 -7.94
C LEU A 58 -1.09 3.94 -8.29
N PRO A 59 -1.26 3.60 -9.58
CA PRO A 59 -1.18 2.21 -10.02
C PRO A 59 0.17 1.58 -9.58
N ASN A 60 0.14 0.36 -9.08
CA ASN A 60 1.32 -0.39 -8.63
C ASN A 60 2.12 0.25 -7.48
N GLU A 61 1.49 1.12 -6.70
CA GLU A 61 2.09 1.73 -5.51
C GLU A 61 2.39 0.67 -4.45
N LYS A 62 3.64 0.64 -3.97
CA LYS A 62 4.07 -0.31 -2.95
C LYS A 62 3.46 0.05 -1.59
N PHE A 63 3.37 -0.93 -0.71
CA PHE A 63 2.86 -0.70 0.65
C PHE A 63 3.63 0.39 1.41
N ILE A 64 4.95 0.45 1.24
CA ILE A 64 5.79 1.50 1.85
C ILE A 64 5.41 2.89 1.32
N ASP A 65 5.19 3.04 0.02
CA ASP A 65 4.88 4.33 -0.59
C ASP A 65 3.55 4.89 -0.06
N ARG A 66 2.56 4.00 0.17
CA ARG A 66 1.29 4.39 0.81
C ARG A 66 1.46 4.86 2.25
N LEU A 67 2.36 4.24 3.02
CA LEU A 67 2.62 4.65 4.41
C LEU A 67 3.36 5.99 4.49
N GLU A 68 4.21 6.29 3.51
CA GLU A 68 5.00 7.52 3.41
C GLU A 68 4.27 8.65 2.67
N ASN A 69 3.10 8.35 2.07
CA ASN A 69 2.29 9.34 1.38
C ASN A 69 1.87 10.47 2.33
N HIS A 70 2.11 11.71 1.93
CA HIS A 70 1.83 12.90 2.75
C HIS A 70 0.34 13.01 3.15
N ALA A 71 -0.59 12.69 2.24
CA ALA A 71 -2.01 12.74 2.54
C ALA A 71 -2.38 11.71 3.63
N PHE A 72 -1.85 10.48 3.56
CA PHE A 72 -2.05 9.45 4.57
C PHE A 72 -1.41 9.84 5.90
N SER A 73 -0.13 10.25 5.88
CA SER A 73 0.63 10.58 7.10
C SER A 73 0.14 11.84 7.82
N SER A 74 -0.56 12.74 7.13
CA SER A 74 -1.20 13.90 7.75
C SER A 74 -2.54 13.59 8.44
N MET A 75 -3.22 12.51 8.04
CA MET A 75 -4.53 12.11 8.56
C MET A 75 -4.46 11.00 9.61
N VAL A 76 -3.39 10.22 9.63
CA VAL A 76 -3.21 9.08 10.51
C VAL A 76 -2.17 9.39 11.57
N ASP A 77 -2.49 9.12 12.83
CA ASP A 77 -1.59 9.33 13.96
C ASP A 77 -0.28 8.54 13.77
N ARG A 78 0.83 9.16 14.16
CA ARG A 78 2.17 8.60 14.04
C ARG A 78 2.29 7.22 14.70
N ALA A 79 1.65 7.02 15.85
CA ALA A 79 1.67 5.75 16.56
C ALA A 79 1.02 4.61 15.75
N ILE A 80 0.00 4.90 14.96
CA ILE A 80 -0.64 3.94 14.05
C ILE A 80 0.29 3.62 12.87
N ILE A 81 0.91 4.64 12.29
CA ILE A 81 1.86 4.48 11.19
C ILE A 81 3.06 3.62 11.64
N ASP A 82 3.60 3.86 12.81
CA ASP A 82 4.73 3.09 13.35
C ASP A 82 4.38 1.60 13.55
N LYS A 83 3.15 1.29 13.99
CA LYS A 83 2.64 -0.10 14.08
C LYS A 83 2.51 -0.75 12.70
N LEU A 84 2.01 -0.02 11.71
CA LEU A 84 1.94 -0.50 10.31
C LEU A 84 3.33 -0.79 9.74
N HIS A 85 4.31 0.08 10.03
CA HIS A 85 5.71 -0.17 9.65
C HIS A 85 6.29 -1.40 10.36
N ALA A 86 5.95 -1.64 11.61
CA ALA A 86 6.40 -2.83 12.34
C ALA A 86 5.89 -4.12 11.66
N LEU A 87 4.59 -4.19 11.36
CA LEU A 87 4.00 -5.33 10.67
C LEU A 87 4.63 -5.54 9.27
N ARG A 88 4.84 -4.45 8.53
CA ARG A 88 5.49 -4.51 7.22
C ARG A 88 6.92 -5.05 7.30
N LYS A 89 7.75 -4.47 8.18
CA LYS A 89 9.17 -4.82 8.30
C LYS A 89 9.37 -6.27 8.74
N GLU A 90 8.71 -6.68 9.82
CA GLU A 90 8.85 -8.04 10.35
C GLU A 90 8.23 -9.09 9.43
N GLY A 91 7.11 -8.76 8.75
CA GLY A 91 6.51 -9.65 7.76
C GLY A 91 7.39 -9.82 6.51
N ASN A 92 8.06 -8.76 6.03
CA ASN A 92 9.05 -8.87 4.96
C ASN A 92 10.24 -9.73 5.38
N LYS A 93 10.78 -9.49 6.58
CA LYS A 93 11.89 -10.26 7.12
C LYS A 93 11.55 -11.75 7.24
N ALA A 94 10.33 -12.06 7.72
CA ALA A 94 9.87 -13.43 7.77
C ALA A 94 9.76 -14.08 6.38
N ALA A 95 9.28 -13.33 5.37
CA ALA A 95 9.12 -13.82 4.02
C ALA A 95 10.46 -14.08 3.28
N HIS A 96 11.46 -13.20 3.50
CA HIS A 96 12.71 -13.23 2.74
C HIS A 96 13.87 -13.85 3.49
N GLU A 97 13.94 -13.70 4.81
CA GLU A 97 15.10 -14.13 5.60
C GLU A 97 14.81 -15.36 6.47
N GLY A 98 13.55 -15.71 6.69
CA GLY A 98 13.15 -16.80 7.59
C GLY A 98 13.58 -16.57 9.04
N LYS A 99 13.80 -15.32 9.45
CA LYS A 99 14.30 -14.97 10.79
C LYS A 99 13.32 -14.09 11.54
N TRP A 100 13.08 -14.40 12.79
CA TRP A 100 12.24 -13.60 13.72
C TRP A 100 12.61 -13.90 15.17
N GLY A 101 12.30 -12.97 16.08
CA GLY A 101 12.45 -13.17 17.52
C GLY A 101 11.31 -14.03 18.10
N ARG A 102 11.57 -14.78 19.16
CA ARG A 102 10.59 -15.71 19.78
C ARG A 102 9.24 -15.08 20.12
N GLY A 103 9.20 -13.84 20.55
CA GLY A 103 7.97 -13.13 20.93
C GLY A 103 7.34 -12.32 19.80
N THR A 104 7.99 -12.21 18.64
CA THR A 104 7.57 -11.31 17.57
C THR A 104 6.17 -11.59 17.03
N PRO A 105 5.72 -12.84 16.78
CA PRO A 105 4.39 -13.08 16.26
C PRO A 105 3.27 -12.64 17.20
N LEU A 106 3.39 -12.91 18.47
CA LEU A 106 2.39 -12.52 19.48
C LEU A 106 2.35 -11.01 19.70
N TRP A 107 3.52 -10.38 19.76
CA TRP A 107 3.59 -8.93 19.83
C TRP A 107 2.91 -8.28 18.64
N LEU A 108 3.24 -8.70 17.42
CA LEU A 108 2.63 -8.14 16.21
C LEU A 108 1.14 -8.49 16.09
N LEU A 109 0.69 -9.63 16.58
CA LEU A 109 -0.71 -9.97 16.63
C LEU A 109 -1.48 -9.00 17.55
N LYS A 110 -0.90 -8.64 18.69
CA LYS A 110 -1.44 -7.60 19.58
C LYS A 110 -1.47 -6.23 18.91
N GLU A 111 -0.42 -5.85 18.19
CA GLU A 111 -0.40 -4.60 17.42
C GLU A 111 -1.45 -4.59 16.29
N ALA A 112 -1.64 -5.73 15.61
CA ALA A 112 -2.68 -5.88 14.61
C ALA A 112 -4.10 -5.75 15.21
N HIS A 113 -4.32 -6.26 16.43
CA HIS A 113 -5.59 -6.08 17.14
C HIS A 113 -5.88 -4.61 17.44
N ILE A 114 -4.86 -3.86 17.88
CA ILE A 114 -4.96 -2.41 18.08
C ILE A 114 -5.29 -1.69 16.77
N LEU A 115 -4.63 -2.06 15.67
CA LEU A 115 -4.89 -1.50 14.34
C LEU A 115 -6.31 -1.82 13.83
N GLY A 116 -6.80 -3.03 14.03
CA GLY A 116 -8.17 -3.42 13.70
C GLY A 116 -9.22 -2.64 14.49
N SER A 117 -8.97 -2.49 15.80
CA SER A 117 -9.80 -1.69 16.69
C SER A 117 -9.80 -0.21 16.29
N TRP A 118 -8.63 0.34 15.99
CA TRP A 118 -8.50 1.70 15.47
C TRP A 118 -9.30 1.87 14.15
N LEU A 119 -9.19 0.94 13.21
CA LEU A 119 -9.92 1.01 11.94
C LEU A 119 -11.44 1.08 12.17
N LEU A 120 -11.98 0.24 13.07
CA LEU A 120 -13.40 0.21 13.39
C LEU A 120 -13.88 1.58 13.91
N LEU A 121 -13.12 2.17 14.84
CA LEU A 121 -13.43 3.49 15.42
C LEU A 121 -13.22 4.63 14.41
N ALA A 122 -12.13 4.64 13.66
CA ALA A 122 -11.79 5.67 12.68
C ALA A 122 -12.83 5.73 11.55
N MET A 123 -13.38 4.58 11.16
CA MET A 123 -14.45 4.49 10.15
C MET A 123 -15.86 4.69 10.75
N ARG A 124 -15.97 4.92 12.08
CA ARG A 124 -17.26 5.11 12.79
C ARG A 124 -18.23 3.93 12.61
N TYR A 125 -17.71 2.71 12.51
CA TYR A 125 -18.54 1.50 12.40
C TYR A 125 -18.74 0.77 13.74
N GLY A 126 -18.21 1.31 14.82
CA GLY A 126 -18.36 0.81 16.17
C GLY A 126 -17.96 1.84 17.21
N SER A 127 -18.19 1.53 18.46
CA SER A 127 -17.84 2.31 19.63
C SER A 127 -16.76 1.61 20.47
N LYS A 128 -16.28 2.26 21.50
CA LYS A 128 -15.28 1.66 22.40
C LYS A 128 -15.81 0.43 23.15
N GLU A 129 -17.12 0.40 23.40
CA GLU A 129 -17.83 -0.69 24.06
C GLU A 129 -17.88 -1.97 23.20
N ASP A 130 -17.75 -1.84 21.87
CA ASP A 130 -17.71 -2.96 20.94
C ASP A 130 -16.34 -3.64 20.88
N LEU A 131 -15.34 -3.07 21.53
CA LEU A 131 -13.96 -3.57 21.52
C LEU A 131 -13.70 -4.48 22.70
N SER A 132 -13.28 -5.71 22.43
CA SER A 132 -12.82 -6.64 23.45
C SER A 132 -11.31 -6.46 23.71
N PRO A 133 -10.85 -6.69 24.96
CA PRO A 133 -9.41 -6.73 25.23
C PRO A 133 -8.76 -7.87 24.42
N PHE A 134 -7.47 -7.69 24.11
CA PHE A 134 -6.72 -8.74 23.41
C PHE A 134 -6.58 -9.99 24.29
N ILE A 135 -6.92 -11.14 23.71
CA ILE A 135 -6.77 -12.46 24.34
C ILE A 135 -5.64 -13.19 23.63
N GLU A 136 -4.62 -13.60 24.38
CA GLU A 136 -3.53 -14.38 23.80
C GLU A 136 -4.06 -15.73 23.29
N PRO A 137 -3.76 -16.12 22.05
CA PRO A 137 -4.16 -17.42 21.52
C PRO A 137 -3.62 -18.56 22.40
N PRO A 138 -4.39 -19.64 22.60
CA PRO A 138 -3.91 -20.78 23.36
C PRO A 138 -2.68 -21.39 22.69
N LYS A 139 -1.67 -21.73 23.48
CA LYS A 139 -0.57 -22.58 23.03
C LYS A 139 -1.17 -23.94 22.77
N THR A 140 -1.33 -24.31 21.51
CA THR A 140 -1.62 -25.70 21.18
C THR A 140 -0.38 -26.50 21.61
N GLU A 141 -0.50 -27.23 22.71
CA GLU A 141 0.48 -28.27 23.00
C GLU A 141 0.35 -29.28 21.86
N LEU A 142 1.25 -29.19 20.89
CA LEU A 142 1.48 -30.31 19.99
C LEU A 142 1.67 -31.53 20.88
N PRO A 143 0.93 -32.63 20.68
CA PRO A 143 1.25 -33.87 21.35
C PRO A 143 2.74 -34.05 21.13
N LYS A 144 3.50 -34.16 22.22
CA LYS A 144 4.91 -34.53 22.18
C LYS A 144 4.93 -35.81 21.41
N THR A 145 5.21 -35.72 20.13
CA THR A 145 5.60 -36.90 19.35
C THR A 145 6.87 -37.35 20.02
N ASP A 146 6.72 -38.37 20.86
CA ASP A 146 7.84 -39.18 21.27
C ASP A 146 8.64 -39.45 20.03
N THR A 147 9.88 -39.00 20.05
CA THR A 147 10.89 -39.33 19.07
C THR A 147 11.19 -40.83 19.18
N THR A 148 10.21 -41.65 18.88
CA THR A 148 10.45 -43.00 18.39
C THR A 148 10.95 -42.83 16.96
N LYS A 149 12.27 -43.00 16.77
CA LYS A 149 12.87 -43.11 15.49
C LYS A 149 12.02 -44.07 14.65
N PRO A 150 11.42 -43.65 13.54
CA PRO A 150 10.92 -44.61 12.58
C PRO A 150 12.16 -45.28 11.99
N GLU A 151 12.23 -46.58 12.09
CA GLU A 151 13.14 -47.36 11.24
C GLU A 151 12.82 -47.02 9.79
N THR A 152 13.68 -46.19 9.21
CA THR A 152 13.54 -45.70 7.85
C THR A 152 13.89 -46.85 6.91
N THR A 153 12.85 -47.53 6.42
CA THR A 153 13.01 -48.49 5.33
C THR A 153 13.63 -47.80 4.11
N ALA A 154 14.46 -48.51 3.35
CA ALA A 154 15.22 -47.98 2.20
C ALA A 154 14.33 -47.24 1.18
N LYS A 155 13.03 -47.59 1.07
CA LYS A 155 12.04 -46.91 0.23
C LYS A 155 11.77 -45.45 0.64
N THR A 156 11.63 -45.17 1.94
CA THR A 156 11.36 -43.80 2.43
C THR A 156 12.57 -42.88 2.21
N LYS A 157 13.80 -43.40 2.21
CA LYS A 157 15.00 -42.63 1.86
C LYS A 157 15.05 -42.22 0.39
N GLN A 158 14.60 -43.07 -0.51
CA GLN A 158 14.52 -42.76 -1.94
C GLN A 158 13.44 -41.75 -2.26
N GLU A 159 12.26 -41.89 -1.63
CA GLU A 159 11.15 -40.95 -1.78
C GLU A 159 11.52 -39.58 -1.22
N ASN A 160 12.16 -39.49 -0.05
CA ASN A 160 12.64 -38.25 0.53
C ASN A 160 13.71 -37.57 -0.32
N LYS A 161 14.62 -38.34 -0.93
CA LYS A 161 15.62 -37.78 -1.85
C LYS A 161 14.98 -37.24 -3.12
N ALA A 162 14.00 -37.93 -3.68
CA ALA A 162 13.26 -37.45 -4.84
C ALA A 162 12.42 -36.20 -4.53
N LEU A 163 11.85 -36.12 -3.31
CA LEU A 163 11.10 -34.97 -2.85
C LEU A 163 12.03 -33.75 -2.64
N GLN A 164 13.19 -33.96 -2.07
CA GLN A 164 14.21 -32.92 -1.92
C GLN A 164 14.73 -32.39 -3.26
N GLN A 165 14.93 -33.26 -4.26
CA GLN A 165 15.28 -32.81 -5.60
C GLN A 165 14.18 -31.96 -6.24
N LYS A 166 12.92 -32.37 -6.14
CA LYS A 166 11.79 -31.58 -6.64
C LYS A 166 11.64 -30.25 -5.92
N LEU A 167 11.89 -30.20 -4.61
CA LEU A 167 11.91 -28.95 -3.84
C LEU A 167 12.99 -28.00 -4.35
N ALA A 168 14.21 -28.49 -4.54
CA ALA A 168 15.32 -27.69 -5.09
C ALA A 168 15.04 -27.17 -6.51
N GLU A 169 14.43 -28.02 -7.38
CA GLU A 169 14.00 -27.58 -8.71
C GLU A 169 12.90 -26.52 -8.67
N HIS A 170 11.95 -26.63 -7.75
CA HIS A 170 10.93 -25.62 -7.56
C HIS A 170 11.48 -24.32 -6.99
N GLU A 171 12.43 -24.40 -6.05
CA GLU A 171 13.08 -23.21 -5.49
C GLU A 171 13.87 -22.46 -6.57
N THR A 172 14.64 -23.13 -7.40
CA THR A 172 15.38 -22.49 -8.51
C THR A 172 14.43 -21.88 -9.55
N ARG A 173 13.30 -22.53 -9.81
CA ARG A 173 12.29 -22.01 -10.75
C ARG A 173 11.56 -20.78 -10.21
N ILE A 174 11.29 -20.76 -8.90
CA ILE A 174 10.71 -19.58 -8.21
C ILE A 174 11.69 -18.42 -8.23
N GLU A 175 12.97 -18.67 -7.97
CA GLU A 175 14.02 -17.65 -8.00
C GLU A 175 14.20 -17.05 -9.41
N GLN A 176 14.17 -17.88 -10.45
CA GLN A 176 14.19 -17.40 -11.83
C GLN A 176 12.97 -16.56 -12.18
N ALA A 177 11.77 -17.01 -11.80
CA ALA A 177 10.53 -16.26 -12.05
C ALA A 177 10.49 -14.92 -11.28
N LEU A 178 11.05 -14.88 -10.07
CA LEU A 178 11.17 -13.63 -9.30
C LEU A 178 12.14 -12.65 -9.96
N ASN A 179 13.27 -13.12 -10.46
CA ASN A 179 14.24 -12.29 -11.19
C ASN A 179 13.65 -11.75 -12.51
N GLU A 180 12.93 -12.58 -13.25
CA GLU A 180 12.22 -12.14 -14.47
C GLU A 180 11.15 -11.11 -14.16
N LEU A 181 10.37 -11.31 -13.08
CA LEU A 181 9.37 -10.36 -12.63
C LEU A 181 10.03 -9.02 -12.24
N GLU A 182 11.11 -9.05 -11.50
CA GLU A 182 11.82 -7.83 -11.07
C GLU A 182 12.41 -7.05 -12.25
N THR A 183 12.99 -7.75 -13.24
CA THR A 183 13.50 -7.12 -14.47
C THR A 183 12.37 -6.53 -15.30
N SER A 184 11.25 -7.23 -15.43
CA SER A 184 10.05 -6.75 -16.12
C SER A 184 9.45 -5.50 -15.44
N GLN A 185 9.34 -5.51 -14.11
CA GLN A 185 8.86 -4.36 -13.35
C GLN A 185 9.78 -3.13 -13.49
N LYS A 186 11.10 -3.34 -13.49
CA LYS A 186 12.06 -2.24 -13.72
C LYS A 186 11.93 -1.65 -15.13
N ALA A 187 11.73 -2.50 -16.14
CA ALA A 187 11.52 -2.06 -17.52
C ALA A 187 10.20 -1.28 -17.66
N GLU A 188 9.11 -1.77 -17.06
CA GLU A 188 7.82 -1.10 -17.06
C GLU A 188 7.88 0.28 -16.39
N LEU A 189 8.53 0.36 -15.22
CA LEU A 189 8.70 1.63 -14.52
C LEU A 189 9.54 2.64 -15.32
N ALA A 190 10.56 2.17 -16.04
CA ALA A 190 11.36 3.01 -16.92
C ALA A 190 10.54 3.52 -18.09
N ALA A 191 9.74 2.66 -18.73
CA ALA A 191 8.85 3.02 -19.83
C ALA A 191 7.76 4.03 -19.39
N GLN A 192 7.18 3.86 -18.20
CA GLN A 192 6.20 4.79 -17.65
C GLN A 192 6.81 6.18 -17.40
N LYS A 193 8.05 6.25 -16.86
CA LYS A 193 8.75 7.53 -16.67
C LYS A 193 9.07 8.21 -17.98
N GLU A 194 9.41 7.48 -19.01
CA GLU A 194 9.68 8.01 -20.33
C GLU A 194 8.40 8.52 -21.01
N ALA A 195 7.31 7.75 -20.91
CA ALA A 195 6.00 8.16 -21.40
C ALA A 195 5.50 9.46 -20.72
N ALA A 196 5.65 9.57 -19.40
CA ALA A 196 5.29 10.78 -18.67
C ALA A 196 6.10 12.00 -19.10
N LYS A 197 7.42 11.84 -19.35
CA LYS A 197 8.27 12.92 -19.87
C LYS A 197 7.86 13.35 -21.29
N LEU A 198 7.51 12.40 -22.15
CA LEU A 198 7.06 12.70 -23.50
C LEU A 198 5.70 13.41 -23.49
N GLN A 199 4.78 12.98 -22.63
CA GLN A 199 3.47 13.63 -22.45
C GLN A 199 3.66 15.09 -21.99
N GLN A 200 4.49 15.34 -21.00
CA GLN A 200 4.79 16.69 -20.52
C GLN A 200 5.37 17.59 -21.60
N LYS A 201 6.27 17.06 -22.45
CA LYS A 201 6.82 17.82 -23.60
C LYS A 201 5.76 18.11 -24.67
N LEU A 202 4.82 17.20 -24.86
CA LEU A 202 3.72 17.37 -25.80
C LEU A 202 2.74 18.46 -25.35
N ASP A 203 2.40 18.45 -24.05
CA ASP A 203 1.53 19.45 -23.44
C ASP A 203 2.18 20.85 -23.49
N GLN A 204 3.48 20.96 -23.19
CA GLN A 204 4.22 22.23 -23.32
C GLN A 204 4.19 22.77 -24.75
N LYS A 205 4.44 21.93 -25.76
CA LYS A 205 4.38 22.35 -27.16
C LYS A 205 2.98 22.79 -27.59
N GLN A 206 1.93 22.11 -27.11
CA GLN A 206 0.56 22.50 -27.40
C GLN A 206 0.20 23.84 -26.77
N ASP A 207 0.64 24.11 -25.55
CA ASP A 207 0.41 25.37 -24.87
C ASP A 207 1.18 26.53 -25.52
N GLU A 208 2.42 26.31 -25.95
CA GLU A 208 3.18 27.28 -26.73
C GLU A 208 2.50 27.61 -28.07
N ALA A 209 2.01 26.60 -28.78
CA ALA A 209 1.29 26.78 -30.04
C ALA A 209 -0.02 27.55 -29.87
N LYS A 210 -0.79 27.23 -28.81
CA LYS A 210 -2.01 27.97 -28.44
C LYS A 210 -1.72 29.41 -28.10
N THR A 211 -0.70 29.66 -27.26
CA THR A 211 -0.27 31.01 -26.88
C THR A 211 0.14 31.84 -28.08
N LYS A 212 0.93 31.28 -28.99
CA LYS A 212 1.33 31.94 -30.25
C LYS A 212 0.12 32.30 -31.13
N LYS A 213 -0.84 31.35 -31.28
CA LYS A 213 -2.08 31.58 -32.05
C LYS A 213 -2.92 32.70 -31.47
N TYR A 214 -3.14 32.71 -30.15
CA TYR A 214 -3.93 33.76 -29.50
C TYR A 214 -3.24 35.11 -29.50
N ARG A 215 -1.92 35.15 -29.37
CA ARG A 215 -1.13 36.39 -29.47
C ARG A 215 -1.20 37.00 -30.86
N GLN A 216 -1.13 36.17 -31.92
CA GLN A 216 -1.31 36.62 -33.32
C GLN A 216 -2.72 37.17 -33.58
N ALA A 217 -3.75 36.47 -33.07
CA ALA A 217 -5.15 36.92 -33.19
C ALA A 217 -5.39 38.25 -32.46
N SER A 218 -4.83 38.41 -31.27
CA SER A 218 -4.92 39.66 -30.50
C SER A 218 -4.22 40.82 -31.19
N THR A 219 -3.02 40.60 -31.75
CA THR A 219 -2.30 41.62 -32.54
C THR A 219 -3.04 42.00 -33.78
N PHE A 220 -3.62 41.02 -34.50
CA PHE A 220 -4.47 41.26 -35.68
C PHE A 220 -5.70 42.11 -35.31
N ALA A 221 -6.39 41.76 -34.24
CA ALA A 221 -7.55 42.53 -33.77
C ALA A 221 -7.17 43.98 -33.37
N LYS A 222 -6.04 44.15 -32.66
CA LYS A 222 -5.53 45.46 -32.28
C LYS A 222 -5.23 46.36 -33.51
N ASN A 223 -4.61 45.79 -34.52
CA ASN A 223 -4.25 46.52 -35.73
C ASN A 223 -5.47 46.92 -36.58
N ASN A 224 -6.48 46.03 -36.69
CA ASN A 224 -7.70 46.29 -37.42
C ASN A 224 -8.69 47.24 -36.76
N LEU A 225 -8.64 47.34 -35.43
CA LEU A 225 -9.47 48.26 -34.64
C LEU A 225 -8.83 49.65 -34.48
N GLU A 226 -7.68 49.89 -35.10
CA GLU A 226 -6.92 51.15 -34.97
C GLU A 226 -6.80 51.68 -33.54
N LEU A 227 -6.85 50.77 -32.57
CA LEU A 227 -6.75 51.06 -31.14
C LEU A 227 -5.29 51.46 -30.82
N ASN A 228 -4.98 52.69 -31.08
CA ASN A 228 -3.74 53.23 -30.56
C ASN A 228 -3.96 53.83 -29.16
N GLU A 229 -2.97 53.75 -28.34
CA GLU A 229 -3.02 54.16 -26.93
C GLU A 229 -3.43 55.62 -26.73
N ALA A 230 -3.09 56.49 -27.67
CA ALA A 230 -3.43 57.91 -27.68
C ALA A 230 -4.94 58.14 -27.93
N GLN A 231 -5.61 57.32 -28.74
CA GLN A 231 -7.06 57.41 -28.97
C GLN A 231 -7.86 56.88 -27.76
N THR A 232 -7.40 55.82 -27.13
CA THR A 232 -8.03 55.28 -25.93
C THR A 232 -7.90 56.29 -24.78
N ARG A 233 -6.76 56.95 -24.66
CA ARG A 233 -6.51 57.95 -23.64
C ARG A 233 -7.41 59.21 -23.85
N ARG A 234 -7.51 59.74 -25.06
CA ARG A 234 -8.38 60.88 -25.38
C ARG A 234 -9.89 60.55 -25.16
N ARG A 235 -10.34 59.34 -25.53
CA ARG A 235 -11.77 59.02 -25.45
C ARG A 235 -12.25 58.55 -24.07
N LEU A 236 -11.42 57.94 -23.28
CA LEU A 236 -11.83 57.36 -22.00
C LEU A 236 -11.25 58.07 -20.78
N ILE A 237 -9.98 58.45 -20.82
CA ILE A 237 -9.29 59.02 -19.66
C ILE A 237 -9.42 60.56 -19.59
N ASP A 238 -9.24 61.25 -20.70
CA ASP A 238 -9.31 62.72 -20.73
C ASP A 238 -10.78 63.22 -20.57
N THR A 239 -11.76 62.43 -21.03
CA THR A 239 -13.19 62.75 -20.82
C THR A 239 -13.64 62.55 -19.35
N GLU A 240 -13.10 61.56 -18.67
CA GLU A 240 -13.38 61.34 -17.23
C GLU A 240 -12.71 62.38 -16.35
N LEU A 241 -11.52 62.84 -16.70
CA LEU A 241 -10.82 63.90 -15.99
C LEU A 241 -11.50 65.27 -16.14
N HIS A 242 -12.09 65.58 -17.31
CA HIS A 242 -12.84 66.83 -17.54
C HIS A 242 -14.25 66.81 -16.90
N SER A 243 -14.82 65.63 -16.59
CA SER A 243 -16.13 65.53 -15.94
C SER A 243 -16.06 65.61 -14.42
N ARG A 244 -14.86 65.61 -13.82
CA ARG A 244 -14.61 65.68 -12.38
C ARG A 244 -13.97 66.99 -11.89
N GLY A 245 -13.71 67.92 -12.78
CA GLY A 245 -13.30 69.32 -12.51
C GLY A 245 -14.42 70.25 -12.77
#